data_6902b28fb30f6eb72b6085d15e1e46cc
#
_entry.id   6902b28fb30f6eb72b6085d15e1e46cc
#
_cell.length_a   1.000
_cell.length_b   1.000
_cell.length_c   1.000
_cell.angle_alpha   90.00
_cell.angle_beta   90.00
_cell.angle_gamma   90.00
#
_symmetry.space_group_name_H-M   'P 1'
#
loop_
_entity.id
_entity.type
_entity.pdbx_description
1 polymer ?
#
loop_
_entity_poly.entity_id
_entity_poly.type
_entity_poly.pdbx_seq_one_letter_code
_entity_poly.pdbx_strand_id
1 'polypeptide(L)'
;MTTNKDILHSVWDKMDVVITTKAIYSEEILIDELLSNMLCTGPHYYYIVDFYDRQIKYMSHSVLSVLGLAPESVTFDDIINRIHPDDIDYVAKAESTVLDYLYNHIGCSRVKEFKNSYCFRMKMPDHSYQLFQHQSVILTTDQYGGFARALNIHTNISHLTKVNNYQAIVASITGEQQYVYLDVLNNEKPPARSIVLSRREKEIVCQIARGLASKEIASKLCVSIHTVNTHRRNILQKAGVKSSGELVSRCVSEGLI
;
A
#
# COMPACT_ATOMS: atom_id res chain seq x y z
N MET A 1 7.32 20.05 34.31
CA MET A 1 6.82 18.94 33.46
C MET A 1 7.86 18.73 32.38
N THR A 2 8.44 17.55 32.29
CA THR A 2 9.42 17.21 31.26
C THR A 2 8.66 17.10 29.92
N THR A 3 9.09 17.81 28.89
CA THR A 3 8.45 17.77 27.58
C THR A 3 8.93 16.55 26.79
N ASN A 4 8.17 16.13 25.76
CA ASN A 4 8.60 15.04 24.86
C ASN A 4 9.95 15.35 24.20
N LYS A 5 10.23 16.64 23.95
CA LYS A 5 11.50 17.11 23.43
C LYS A 5 12.65 16.83 24.41
N ASP A 6 12.44 17.14 25.70
CA ASP A 6 13.47 16.92 26.75
C ASP A 6 13.79 15.43 26.90
N ILE A 7 12.77 14.55 26.77
CA ILE A 7 12.95 13.10 26.84
C ILE A 7 13.85 12.62 25.69
N LEU A 8 13.59 13.04 24.45
CA LEU A 8 14.38 12.63 23.28
C LEU A 8 15.81 13.19 23.33
N HIS A 9 15.98 14.46 23.70
CA HIS A 9 17.32 15.05 23.84
C HIS A 9 18.12 14.32 24.92
N SER A 10 17.49 13.93 26.03
CA SER A 10 18.19 13.17 27.09
C SER A 10 18.71 11.79 26.64
N VAL A 11 18.13 11.22 25.59
CA VAL A 11 18.66 9.97 25.00
C VAL A 11 19.96 10.25 24.26
N TRP A 12 20.00 11.31 23.46
CA TRP A 12 21.21 11.69 22.72
C TRP A 12 22.33 12.16 23.63
N ASP A 13 22.01 12.93 24.67
CA ASP A 13 22.98 13.43 25.67
C ASP A 13 23.66 12.27 26.45
N LYS A 14 23.00 11.11 26.54
CA LYS A 14 23.56 9.89 27.15
C LYS A 14 24.40 9.04 26.21
N MET A 15 24.45 9.39 24.95
CA MET A 15 25.09 8.63 23.87
C MET A 15 26.26 9.41 23.24
N ASP A 16 27.01 10.12 24.05
CA ASP A 16 28.16 10.99 23.67
C ASP A 16 29.26 10.25 22.89
N VAL A 17 29.35 8.91 23.03
CA VAL A 17 30.28 8.05 22.26
C VAL A 17 29.74 7.76 20.87
N VAL A 18 28.40 7.82 20.65
CA VAL A 18 27.72 7.46 19.40
C VAL A 18 27.32 8.71 18.62
N ILE A 19 26.90 9.77 19.33
CA ILE A 19 26.47 11.03 18.71
C ILE A 19 27.67 11.97 18.63
N THR A 20 27.95 12.48 17.42
CA THR A 20 29.05 13.44 17.23
C THR A 20 28.81 14.73 17.98
N THR A 21 29.87 15.24 18.63
CA THR A 21 29.91 16.55 19.28
C THR A 21 30.43 17.67 18.37
N LYS A 22 30.80 17.35 17.14
CA LYS A 22 31.34 18.30 16.15
C LYS A 22 30.50 18.29 14.86
N ALA A 23 30.34 19.48 14.26
CA ALA A 23 29.77 19.57 12.93
C ALA A 23 30.72 18.91 11.92
N ILE A 24 30.21 17.96 11.14
CA ILE A 24 30.92 17.32 10.05
C ILE A 24 30.33 17.89 8.75
N TYR A 25 31.15 18.54 7.95
CA TYR A 25 30.80 18.93 6.59
C TYR A 25 31.13 17.75 5.70
N SER A 26 30.07 17.01 5.31
CA SER A 26 30.21 15.69 4.76
C SER A 26 30.35 15.67 3.24
N GLU A 27 30.85 14.51 2.79
CA GLU A 27 30.79 13.97 1.44
C GLU A 27 29.39 14.13 0.80
N GLU A 28 29.39 14.23 -0.50
CA GLU A 28 28.16 14.33 -1.32
C GLU A 28 27.32 13.07 -1.12
N ILE A 29 26.20 13.22 -0.42
CA ILE A 29 25.27 12.10 -0.20
C ILE A 29 24.38 12.00 -1.44
N LEU A 30 24.43 10.85 -2.13
CA LEU A 30 23.52 10.53 -3.22
C LEU A 30 22.13 10.22 -2.65
N ILE A 31 21.35 11.28 -2.43
CA ILE A 31 20.06 11.22 -1.74
C ILE A 31 19.09 10.30 -2.48
N ASP A 32 19.08 10.29 -3.81
CA ASP A 32 18.16 9.46 -4.62
C ASP A 32 18.38 7.96 -4.38
N GLU A 33 19.63 7.51 -4.32
CA GLU A 33 19.96 6.11 -4.01
C GLU A 33 19.64 5.77 -2.55
N LEU A 34 19.94 6.68 -1.63
CA LEU A 34 19.63 6.52 -0.22
C LEU A 34 18.12 6.45 0.01
N LEU A 35 17.33 7.33 -0.62
CA LEU A 35 15.87 7.31 -0.53
C LEU A 35 15.28 6.02 -1.09
N SER A 36 15.77 5.52 -2.22
CA SER A 36 15.33 4.23 -2.77
C SER A 36 15.53 3.10 -1.78
N ASN A 37 16.69 3.05 -1.12
CA ASN A 37 16.99 2.04 -0.11
C ASN A 37 16.17 2.20 1.20
N MET A 38 15.84 3.43 1.59
CA MET A 38 15.06 3.69 2.80
C MET A 38 13.55 3.50 2.62
N LEU A 39 13.01 3.76 1.42
CA LEU A 39 11.58 3.60 1.14
C LEU A 39 11.16 2.14 1.01
N CYS A 40 12.09 1.23 0.73
CA CYS A 40 11.86 -0.20 0.71
C CYS A 40 12.22 -0.81 2.05
N THR A 41 11.30 -1.56 2.66
CA THR A 41 11.47 -2.14 3.99
C THR A 41 12.41 -3.35 4.03
N GLY A 42 12.98 -3.78 2.89
CA GLY A 42 13.89 -4.92 2.78
C GLY A 42 14.62 -4.94 1.44
N PRO A 43 15.43 -5.98 1.19
CA PRO A 43 16.11 -6.16 -0.10
C PRO A 43 15.12 -6.06 -1.24
N HIS A 44 15.42 -5.24 -2.23
CA HIS A 44 14.51 -4.95 -3.34
C HIS A 44 15.23 -4.80 -4.66
N TYR A 45 14.49 -4.93 -5.73
CA TYR A 45 14.89 -4.57 -7.08
C TYR A 45 13.69 -3.94 -7.80
N TYR A 46 13.98 -3.18 -8.84
CA TYR A 46 12.94 -2.53 -9.63
C TYR A 46 13.27 -2.55 -11.11
N TYR A 47 12.23 -2.53 -11.92
CA TYR A 47 12.35 -2.60 -13.38
C TYR A 47 11.20 -1.86 -14.07
N ILE A 48 11.44 -1.45 -15.30
CA ILE A 48 10.42 -0.89 -16.18
C ILE A 48 10.10 -1.94 -17.26
N VAL A 49 8.84 -2.35 -17.31
CA VAL A 49 8.31 -3.23 -18.35
C VAL A 49 7.54 -2.42 -19.39
N ASP A 50 7.69 -2.77 -20.65
CA ASP A 50 6.86 -2.27 -21.74
C ASP A 50 5.80 -3.34 -22.06
N PHE A 51 4.52 -2.98 -21.97
CA PHE A 51 3.41 -3.94 -22.16
C PHE A 51 3.24 -4.37 -23.62
N TYR A 52 3.71 -3.58 -24.59
CA TYR A 52 3.59 -3.89 -25.99
C TYR A 52 4.44 -5.11 -26.39
N ASP A 53 5.71 -5.10 -26.05
CA ASP A 53 6.66 -6.18 -26.41
C ASP A 53 7.02 -7.09 -25.23
N ARG A 54 6.50 -6.79 -24.03
CA ARG A 54 6.76 -7.51 -22.77
C ARG A 54 8.24 -7.56 -22.40
N GLN A 55 9.01 -6.57 -22.85
CA GLN A 55 10.43 -6.48 -22.55
C GLN A 55 10.72 -5.56 -21.38
N ILE A 56 11.77 -5.90 -20.65
CA ILE A 56 12.33 -5.02 -19.63
C ILE A 56 13.14 -3.93 -20.35
N LYS A 57 12.75 -2.68 -20.14
CA LYS A 57 13.44 -1.49 -20.69
C LYS A 57 14.48 -0.92 -19.73
N TYR A 58 14.36 -1.26 -18.45
CA TYR A 58 15.32 -0.89 -17.41
C TYR A 58 15.27 -1.94 -16.30
N MET A 59 16.43 -2.29 -15.74
CA MET A 59 16.57 -3.17 -14.57
C MET A 59 17.59 -2.59 -13.61
N SER A 60 17.24 -2.52 -12.33
CA SER A 60 18.17 -2.10 -11.28
C SER A 60 19.27 -3.15 -11.03
N HIS A 61 20.49 -2.70 -10.75
CA HIS A 61 21.60 -3.61 -10.44
C HIS A 61 21.35 -4.51 -9.23
N SER A 62 20.49 -4.09 -8.30
CA SER A 62 20.12 -4.85 -7.11
C SER A 62 19.46 -6.21 -7.40
N VAL A 63 18.95 -6.44 -8.61
CA VAL A 63 18.43 -7.76 -9.01
C VAL A 63 19.50 -8.86 -8.89
N LEU A 64 20.77 -8.53 -9.10
CA LEU A 64 21.88 -9.47 -8.93
C LEU A 64 22.01 -9.93 -7.46
N SER A 65 21.99 -8.99 -6.53
CA SER A 65 22.10 -9.31 -5.09
C SER A 65 20.86 -9.99 -4.53
N VAL A 66 19.66 -9.65 -5.06
CA VAL A 66 18.39 -10.17 -4.57
C VAL A 66 18.05 -11.53 -5.18
N LEU A 67 18.12 -11.67 -6.50
CA LEU A 67 17.69 -12.88 -7.21
C LEU A 67 18.86 -13.66 -7.87
N GLY A 68 20.07 -13.14 -7.85
CA GLY A 68 21.21 -13.75 -8.54
C GLY A 68 21.12 -13.69 -10.07
N LEU A 69 20.36 -12.74 -10.61
CA LEU A 69 20.18 -12.56 -12.06
C LEU A 69 21.04 -11.40 -12.54
N ALA A 70 21.68 -11.56 -13.71
CA ALA A 70 22.49 -10.51 -14.30
C ALA A 70 21.58 -9.41 -14.89
N PRO A 71 21.68 -8.14 -14.43
CA PRO A 71 20.76 -7.07 -14.82
C PRO A 71 20.76 -6.77 -16.33
N GLU A 72 21.87 -7.05 -17.02
CA GLU A 72 22.05 -6.77 -18.46
C GLU A 72 21.32 -7.78 -19.35
N SER A 73 21.01 -8.99 -18.85
CA SER A 73 20.46 -10.09 -19.63
C SER A 73 19.14 -10.63 -19.11
N VAL A 74 18.70 -10.20 -17.93
CA VAL A 74 17.44 -10.68 -17.32
C VAL A 74 16.26 -10.29 -18.18
N THR A 75 15.39 -11.26 -18.44
CA THR A 75 14.13 -11.08 -19.16
C THR A 75 12.94 -11.01 -18.21
N PHE A 76 11.79 -10.57 -18.70
CA PHE A 76 10.55 -10.59 -17.93
C PHE A 76 10.13 -12.03 -17.58
N ASP A 77 10.37 -12.99 -18.49
CA ASP A 77 10.09 -14.41 -18.24
C ASP A 77 10.97 -14.98 -17.11
N ASP A 78 12.23 -14.53 -16.98
CA ASP A 78 13.09 -14.94 -15.87
C ASP A 78 12.50 -14.49 -14.51
N ILE A 79 11.90 -13.31 -14.45
CA ILE A 79 11.22 -12.82 -13.25
C ILE A 79 9.96 -13.66 -12.96
N ILE A 80 9.12 -13.90 -13.97
CA ILE A 80 7.90 -14.72 -13.82
C ILE A 80 8.23 -16.12 -13.35
N ASN A 81 9.26 -16.74 -13.90
CA ASN A 81 9.71 -18.10 -13.54
C ASN A 81 10.26 -18.23 -12.11
N ARG A 82 10.46 -17.11 -11.40
CA ARG A 82 10.80 -17.10 -9.96
C ARG A 82 9.58 -17.14 -9.06
N ILE A 83 8.38 -16.87 -9.58
CA ILE A 83 7.14 -16.93 -8.78
C ILE A 83 6.91 -18.38 -8.34
N HIS A 84 6.44 -18.55 -7.09
CA HIS A 84 6.09 -19.87 -6.59
C HIS A 84 4.96 -20.48 -7.43
N PRO A 85 5.05 -21.77 -7.84
CA PRO A 85 4.02 -22.39 -8.67
C PRO A 85 2.59 -22.26 -8.14
N ASP A 86 2.40 -22.38 -6.82
CA ASP A 86 1.07 -22.24 -6.19
C ASP A 86 0.55 -20.81 -6.16
N ASP A 87 1.41 -19.81 -6.39
CA ASP A 87 1.02 -18.39 -6.34
C ASP A 87 0.71 -17.83 -7.74
N ILE A 88 1.07 -18.53 -8.82
CA ILE A 88 0.95 -18.00 -10.19
C ILE A 88 -0.50 -17.65 -10.58
N ASP A 89 -1.46 -18.51 -10.21
CA ASP A 89 -2.88 -18.28 -10.50
C ASP A 89 -3.42 -17.08 -9.75
N TYR A 90 -2.97 -16.91 -8.48
CA TYR A 90 -3.31 -15.74 -7.70
C TYR A 90 -2.71 -14.46 -8.30
N VAL A 91 -1.43 -14.48 -8.69
CA VAL A 91 -0.75 -13.34 -9.33
C VAL A 91 -1.47 -12.93 -10.62
N ALA A 92 -1.83 -13.89 -11.48
CA ALA A 92 -2.56 -13.61 -12.70
C ALA A 92 -3.94 -12.96 -12.43
N LYS A 93 -4.66 -13.44 -11.41
CA LYS A 93 -5.92 -12.81 -10.97
C LYS A 93 -5.71 -11.43 -10.38
N ALA A 94 -4.67 -11.23 -9.57
CA ALA A 94 -4.34 -9.93 -8.97
C ALA A 94 -4.03 -8.90 -10.05
N GLU A 95 -3.18 -9.25 -11.03
CA GLU A 95 -2.88 -8.40 -12.18
C GLU A 95 -4.16 -8.02 -12.94
N SER A 96 -4.98 -9.01 -13.32
CA SER A 96 -6.22 -8.77 -14.06
C SER A 96 -7.17 -7.85 -13.27
N THR A 97 -7.35 -8.10 -11.98
CA THR A 97 -8.26 -7.32 -11.12
C THR A 97 -7.76 -5.87 -10.94
N VAL A 98 -6.46 -5.70 -10.76
CA VAL A 98 -5.83 -4.38 -10.61
C VAL A 98 -5.92 -3.59 -11.90
N LEU A 99 -5.56 -4.18 -13.04
CA LEU A 99 -5.61 -3.50 -14.34
C LEU A 99 -7.04 -3.10 -14.73
N ASP A 100 -8.01 -3.98 -14.47
CA ASP A 100 -9.44 -3.67 -14.66
C ASP A 100 -9.88 -2.50 -13.79
N TYR A 101 -9.50 -2.50 -12.50
CA TYR A 101 -9.83 -1.42 -11.57
C TYR A 101 -9.19 -0.09 -11.99
N LEU A 102 -7.92 -0.10 -12.34
CA LEU A 102 -7.20 1.10 -12.79
C LEU A 102 -7.83 1.67 -14.09
N TYR A 103 -8.20 0.80 -15.03
CA TYR A 103 -8.76 1.24 -16.30
C TYR A 103 -10.20 1.74 -16.17
N ASN A 104 -11.08 0.96 -15.51
CA ASN A 104 -12.52 1.20 -15.48
C ASN A 104 -13.00 2.12 -14.35
N HIS A 105 -12.24 2.22 -13.22
CA HIS A 105 -12.66 3.00 -12.05
C HIS A 105 -11.80 4.24 -11.82
N ILE A 106 -10.49 4.17 -12.06
CA ILE A 106 -9.59 5.32 -11.97
C ILE A 106 -9.58 6.10 -13.29
N GLY A 107 -9.48 5.40 -14.41
CA GLY A 107 -9.43 5.97 -15.75
C GLY A 107 -8.03 6.45 -16.16
N CYS A 108 -7.81 6.47 -17.48
CA CYS A 108 -6.50 6.73 -18.08
C CYS A 108 -5.91 8.12 -17.76
N SER A 109 -6.75 9.10 -17.48
CA SER A 109 -6.29 10.46 -17.13
C SER A 109 -5.63 10.55 -15.76
N ARG A 110 -6.02 9.67 -14.82
CA ARG A 110 -5.55 9.67 -13.44
C ARG A 110 -4.70 8.45 -13.07
N VAL A 111 -4.56 7.47 -13.96
CA VAL A 111 -3.90 6.19 -13.64
C VAL A 111 -2.48 6.34 -13.12
N LYS A 112 -1.76 7.39 -13.57
CA LYS A 112 -0.39 7.69 -13.13
C LYS A 112 -0.30 8.23 -11.68
N GLU A 113 -1.44 8.60 -11.10
CA GLU A 113 -1.55 9.08 -9.71
C GLU A 113 -1.76 7.93 -8.72
N PHE A 114 -1.82 6.67 -9.21
CA PHE A 114 -2.11 5.52 -8.39
C PHE A 114 -1.05 4.44 -8.55
N LYS A 115 -0.71 3.81 -7.44
CA LYS A 115 0.08 2.59 -7.39
C LYS A 115 -0.79 1.42 -6.95
N ASN A 116 -0.40 0.23 -7.34
CA ASN A 116 -0.97 -0.99 -6.80
C ASN A 116 0.06 -1.79 -6.00
N SER A 117 -0.41 -2.71 -5.18
CA SER A 117 0.45 -3.61 -4.42
C SER A 117 -0.28 -4.91 -4.07
N TYR A 118 0.43 -6.03 -4.15
CA TYR A 118 0.04 -7.35 -3.64
C TYR A 118 1.29 -8.18 -3.34
N CYS A 119 1.14 -9.34 -2.70
CA CYS A 119 2.28 -10.15 -2.28
C CYS A 119 2.25 -11.53 -2.92
N PHE A 120 3.43 -12.09 -3.19
CA PHE A 120 3.62 -13.47 -3.65
C PHE A 120 5.01 -13.98 -3.28
N ARG A 121 5.18 -15.30 -3.29
CA ARG A 121 6.46 -15.93 -2.99
C ARG A 121 7.33 -15.98 -4.26
N MET A 122 8.62 -15.66 -4.08
CA MET A 122 9.63 -15.76 -5.14
C MET A 122 10.77 -16.71 -4.73
N LYS A 123 11.28 -17.45 -5.70
CA LYS A 123 12.42 -18.35 -5.54
C LYS A 123 13.71 -17.56 -5.46
N MET A 124 14.43 -17.76 -4.38
CA MET A 124 15.73 -17.16 -4.11
C MET A 124 16.87 -17.94 -4.78
N PRO A 125 18.12 -17.37 -4.84
CA PRO A 125 19.28 -18.08 -5.37
C PRO A 125 19.61 -19.39 -4.65
N ASP A 126 19.32 -19.50 -3.35
CA ASP A 126 19.47 -20.69 -2.52
C ASP A 126 18.34 -21.70 -2.67
N HIS A 127 17.45 -21.50 -3.65
CA HIS A 127 16.25 -22.28 -3.95
C HIS A 127 15.14 -22.20 -2.89
N SER A 128 15.30 -21.46 -1.81
CA SER A 128 14.21 -21.18 -0.87
C SER A 128 13.15 -20.25 -1.51
N TYR A 129 11.96 -20.23 -0.92
CA TYR A 129 10.93 -19.28 -1.32
C TYR A 129 10.73 -18.24 -0.23
N GLN A 130 10.74 -16.97 -0.62
CA GLN A 130 10.56 -15.84 0.26
C GLN A 130 9.40 -14.97 -0.22
N LEU A 131 8.70 -14.31 0.73
CA LEU A 131 7.56 -13.47 0.43
C LEU A 131 8.04 -12.10 -0.03
N PHE A 132 7.56 -11.70 -1.21
CA PHE A 132 7.81 -10.39 -1.80
C PHE A 132 6.54 -9.58 -1.88
N GLN A 133 6.66 -8.29 -1.63
CA GLN A 133 5.68 -7.28 -1.98
C GLN A 133 5.99 -6.77 -3.37
N HIS A 134 5.05 -6.93 -4.28
CA HIS A 134 5.02 -6.26 -5.56
C HIS A 134 4.34 -4.89 -5.40
N GLN A 135 4.93 -3.86 -5.99
CA GLN A 135 4.33 -2.54 -6.18
C GLN A 135 4.50 -2.13 -7.63
N SER A 136 3.47 -1.52 -8.22
CA SER A 136 3.54 -1.04 -9.60
C SER A 136 2.83 0.29 -9.76
N VAL A 137 3.36 1.12 -10.68
CA VAL A 137 2.74 2.38 -11.11
C VAL A 137 2.84 2.48 -12.65
N ILE A 138 1.77 2.93 -13.29
CA ILE A 138 1.76 3.18 -14.74
C ILE A 138 2.54 4.48 -15.02
N LEU A 139 3.61 4.38 -15.81
CA LEU A 139 4.44 5.52 -16.19
C LEU A 139 3.89 6.25 -17.41
N THR A 140 3.47 5.49 -18.41
CA THR A 140 3.01 6.04 -19.68
C THR A 140 1.76 5.31 -20.19
N THR A 141 0.95 6.06 -20.92
CA THR A 141 -0.20 5.55 -21.68
C THR A 141 -0.02 5.89 -23.15
N ASP A 142 -0.62 5.12 -24.04
CA ASP A 142 -0.69 5.45 -25.46
C ASP A 142 -1.74 6.55 -25.74
N GLN A 143 -1.87 6.92 -27.00
CA GLN A 143 -2.83 7.96 -27.45
C GLN A 143 -4.31 7.59 -27.26
N TYR A 144 -4.60 6.32 -27.03
CA TYR A 144 -5.96 5.80 -26.79
C TYR A 144 -6.22 5.50 -25.31
N GLY A 145 -5.25 5.80 -24.43
CA GLY A 145 -5.34 5.56 -22.99
C GLY A 145 -4.94 4.14 -22.57
N GLY A 146 -4.43 3.32 -23.48
CA GLY A 146 -3.87 2.00 -23.16
C GLY A 146 -2.59 2.13 -22.34
N PHE A 147 -2.39 1.26 -21.34
CA PHE A 147 -1.19 1.27 -20.50
C PHE A 147 0.00 0.80 -21.34
N ALA A 148 1.05 1.62 -21.40
CA ALA A 148 2.21 1.37 -22.23
C ALA A 148 3.42 0.88 -21.43
N ARG A 149 3.79 1.57 -20.35
CA ARG A 149 4.93 1.20 -19.48
C ARG A 149 4.58 1.31 -18.02
N ALA A 150 5.12 0.39 -17.22
CA ALA A 150 4.99 0.41 -15.77
C ALA A 150 6.36 0.27 -15.10
N LEU A 151 6.54 1.01 -13.99
CA LEU A 151 7.60 0.76 -13.02
C LEU A 151 7.09 -0.27 -12.02
N ASN A 152 7.87 -1.30 -11.80
CA ASN A 152 7.60 -2.38 -10.85
C ASN A 152 8.72 -2.44 -9.81
N ILE A 153 8.36 -2.56 -8.55
CA ILE A 153 9.28 -2.74 -7.43
C ILE A 153 8.91 -4.02 -6.71
N HIS A 154 9.89 -4.91 -6.53
CA HIS A 154 9.71 -6.14 -5.75
C HIS A 154 10.58 -6.04 -4.49
N THR A 155 9.96 -6.00 -3.33
CA THR A 155 10.63 -5.91 -2.03
C THR A 155 10.46 -7.20 -1.25
N ASN A 156 11.54 -7.79 -0.80
CA ASN A 156 11.50 -8.95 0.08
C ASN A 156 11.02 -8.50 1.48
N ILE A 157 9.88 -9.03 1.90
CA ILE A 157 9.25 -8.70 3.19
C ILE A 157 9.20 -9.89 4.16
N SER A 158 9.93 -10.97 3.88
CA SER A 158 9.90 -12.20 4.71
C SER A 158 10.37 -11.98 6.16
N HIS A 159 11.09 -10.91 6.42
CA HIS A 159 11.48 -10.51 7.77
C HIS A 159 10.34 -9.81 8.55
N LEU A 160 9.32 -9.28 7.85
CA LEU A 160 8.13 -8.65 8.44
C LEU A 160 6.99 -9.66 8.62
N THR A 161 6.76 -10.48 7.60
CA THR A 161 5.71 -11.50 7.61
C THR A 161 6.04 -12.63 6.66
N LYS A 162 5.57 -13.84 6.99
CA LYS A 162 5.67 -15.02 6.11
C LYS A 162 4.32 -15.40 5.50
N VAL A 163 3.25 -14.70 5.91
CA VAL A 163 1.88 -15.00 5.50
C VAL A 163 1.44 -14.03 4.42
N ASN A 164 1.03 -14.55 3.27
CA ASN A 164 0.36 -13.77 2.24
C ASN A 164 -1.11 -13.58 2.65
N ASN A 165 -1.61 -12.36 2.60
CA ASN A 165 -3.00 -12.03 2.87
C ASN A 165 -3.92 -12.18 1.64
N TYR A 166 -3.34 -12.45 0.45
CA TYR A 166 -4.04 -12.59 -0.82
C TYR A 166 -4.94 -11.40 -1.21
N GLN A 167 -4.56 -10.21 -0.77
CA GLN A 167 -5.24 -8.96 -1.11
C GLN A 167 -4.39 -8.14 -2.06
N ALA A 168 -5.04 -7.46 -2.99
CA ALA A 168 -4.42 -6.40 -3.76
C ALA A 168 -4.91 -5.03 -3.26
N ILE A 169 -4.04 -4.04 -3.33
CA ILE A 169 -4.32 -2.67 -2.86
C ILE A 169 -4.05 -1.72 -4.03
N VAL A 170 -4.96 -0.78 -4.27
CA VAL A 170 -4.71 0.39 -5.11
C VAL A 170 -4.72 1.62 -4.23
N ALA A 171 -3.68 2.44 -4.33
CA ALA A 171 -3.47 3.60 -3.47
C ALA A 171 -3.04 4.83 -4.28
N SER A 172 -3.56 6.01 -3.93
CA SER A 172 -3.08 7.28 -4.51
C SER A 172 -1.65 7.59 -4.03
N ILE A 173 -0.81 8.11 -4.94
CA ILE A 173 0.54 8.61 -4.66
C ILE A 173 0.59 10.13 -4.54
N THR A 174 -0.54 10.83 -4.74
CA THR A 174 -0.63 12.31 -4.74
C THR A 174 -1.06 12.90 -3.39
N GLY A 175 -1.05 12.09 -2.32
CA GLY A 175 -1.39 12.54 -0.95
C GLY A 175 -2.88 12.47 -0.60
N GLU A 176 -3.75 12.14 -1.52
CA GLU A 176 -5.13 11.77 -1.19
C GLU A 176 -5.11 10.44 -0.43
N GLN A 177 -5.68 10.40 0.77
CA GLN A 177 -5.81 9.15 1.54
C GLN A 177 -6.89 8.25 0.91
N GLN A 178 -6.60 7.70 -0.26
CA GLN A 178 -7.46 6.74 -0.95
C GLN A 178 -6.73 5.41 -1.04
N TYR A 179 -7.19 4.44 -0.26
CA TYR A 179 -6.77 3.05 -0.31
C TYR A 179 -7.97 2.20 -0.69
N VAL A 180 -7.84 1.39 -1.72
CA VAL A 180 -8.86 0.44 -2.13
C VAL A 180 -8.29 -0.96 -2.04
N TYR A 181 -8.92 -1.81 -1.23
CA TYR A 181 -8.60 -3.23 -1.14
C TYR A 181 -9.42 -3.97 -2.18
N LEU A 182 -8.76 -4.74 -3.03
CA LEU A 182 -9.39 -5.56 -4.06
C LEU A 182 -9.37 -7.02 -3.59
N ASP A 183 -10.54 -7.63 -3.53
CA ASP A 183 -10.66 -9.06 -3.26
C ASP A 183 -10.36 -9.83 -4.55
N VAL A 184 -9.17 -10.44 -4.59
CA VAL A 184 -8.66 -11.15 -5.77
C VAL A 184 -9.24 -12.55 -5.89
N LEU A 185 -9.59 -13.19 -4.78
CA LEU A 185 -10.02 -14.60 -4.77
C LEU A 185 -11.52 -14.76 -4.99
N ASN A 186 -12.30 -13.81 -4.50
CA ASN A 186 -13.75 -13.82 -4.63
C ASN A 186 -14.17 -12.79 -5.69
N ASN A 187 -14.20 -13.15 -6.94
CA ASN A 187 -14.52 -12.30 -8.09
C ASN A 187 -15.96 -11.71 -8.09
N GLU A 188 -16.58 -11.60 -6.92
CA GLU A 188 -17.88 -10.96 -6.74
C GLU A 188 -17.67 -9.52 -6.24
N LYS A 189 -17.68 -8.58 -7.17
CA LYS A 189 -17.65 -7.12 -7.05
C LYS A 189 -16.37 -6.55 -6.40
N PRO A 190 -15.74 -5.53 -7.02
CA PRO A 190 -14.71 -4.76 -6.33
C PRO A 190 -15.26 -4.29 -4.99
N PRO A 191 -14.47 -4.35 -3.91
CA PRO A 191 -14.93 -3.91 -2.60
C PRO A 191 -15.48 -2.51 -2.75
N ALA A 192 -16.70 -2.33 -2.25
CA ALA A 192 -17.35 -1.04 -2.23
C ALA A 192 -16.32 0.02 -1.81
N ARG A 193 -16.28 1.14 -2.52
CA ARG A 193 -15.42 2.31 -2.30
C ARG A 193 -15.01 2.41 -0.84
N SER A 194 -13.71 2.62 -0.58
CA SER A 194 -13.25 2.93 0.78
C SER A 194 -14.22 3.97 1.36
N ILE A 195 -14.74 3.69 2.56
CA ILE A 195 -15.79 4.54 3.14
C ILE A 195 -15.23 5.92 3.35
N VAL A 196 -15.57 6.88 2.50
CA VAL A 196 -15.17 8.28 2.70
C VAL A 196 -16.09 8.88 3.74
N LEU A 197 -15.63 8.86 5.00
CA LEU A 197 -16.33 9.49 6.11
C LEU A 197 -15.88 10.95 6.26
N SER A 198 -16.83 11.86 6.36
CA SER A 198 -16.56 13.24 6.79
C SER A 198 -16.01 13.24 8.24
N ARG A 199 -15.35 14.32 8.64
CA ARG A 199 -14.86 14.49 10.01
C ARG A 199 -15.94 14.19 11.05
N ARG A 200 -17.15 14.70 10.83
CA ARG A 200 -18.29 14.49 11.74
C ARG A 200 -18.76 13.03 11.78
N GLU A 201 -18.75 12.35 10.65
CA GLU A 201 -19.09 10.95 10.58
C GLU A 201 -18.04 10.07 11.29
N LYS A 202 -16.75 10.38 11.15
CA LYS A 202 -15.67 9.70 11.91
C LYS A 202 -15.86 9.87 13.42
N GLU A 203 -16.15 11.08 13.89
CA GLU A 203 -16.43 11.33 15.31
C GLU A 203 -17.56 10.44 15.83
N ILE A 204 -18.65 10.32 15.07
CA ILE A 204 -19.81 9.48 15.44
C ILE A 204 -19.43 8.00 15.43
N VAL A 205 -18.72 7.51 14.42
CA VAL A 205 -18.27 6.11 14.37
C VAL A 205 -17.36 5.77 15.53
N CYS A 206 -16.45 6.64 15.92
CA CYS A 206 -15.62 6.46 17.11
C CYS A 206 -16.44 6.32 18.40
N GLN A 207 -17.54 7.04 18.54
CA GLN A 207 -18.42 6.89 19.73
C GLN A 207 -19.23 5.59 19.65
N ILE A 208 -19.67 5.18 18.45
CA ILE A 208 -20.34 3.88 18.25
C ILE A 208 -19.38 2.73 18.61
N ALA A 209 -18.12 2.81 18.19
CA ALA A 209 -17.09 1.81 18.51
C ALA A 209 -16.85 1.69 20.04
N ARG A 210 -17.06 2.78 20.79
CA ARG A 210 -17.00 2.80 22.26
C ARG A 210 -18.28 2.29 22.92
N GLY A 211 -19.28 1.84 22.15
CA GLY A 211 -20.53 1.28 22.66
C GLY A 211 -21.59 2.33 23.06
N LEU A 212 -21.40 3.62 22.75
CA LEU A 212 -22.34 4.66 23.16
C LEU A 212 -23.65 4.59 22.36
N ALA A 213 -24.76 4.75 23.05
CA ALA A 213 -26.09 4.90 22.46
C ALA A 213 -26.27 6.27 21.81
N SER A 214 -27.22 6.40 20.86
CA SER A 214 -27.46 7.66 20.14
C SER A 214 -27.74 8.87 21.07
N LYS A 215 -28.38 8.64 22.22
CA LYS A 215 -28.65 9.69 23.21
C LYS A 215 -27.37 10.22 23.86
N GLU A 216 -26.45 9.34 24.19
CA GLU A 216 -25.15 9.66 24.79
C GLU A 216 -24.26 10.38 23.79
N ILE A 217 -24.27 9.90 22.54
CA ILE A 217 -23.54 10.55 21.43
C ILE A 217 -24.04 11.95 21.20
N ALA A 218 -25.37 12.14 21.20
CA ALA A 218 -26.01 13.43 21.03
C ALA A 218 -25.61 14.42 22.13
N SER A 219 -25.65 13.99 23.39
CA SER A 219 -25.16 14.78 24.51
C SER A 219 -23.70 15.15 24.40
N LYS A 220 -22.86 14.18 24.12
CA LYS A 220 -21.39 14.35 24.02
C LYS A 220 -20.96 15.27 22.88
N LEU A 221 -21.69 15.23 21.77
CA LEU A 221 -21.38 16.00 20.57
C LEU A 221 -22.19 17.29 20.45
N CYS A 222 -23.00 17.61 21.46
CA CYS A 222 -23.87 18.81 21.54
C CYS A 222 -24.79 18.94 20.30
N VAL A 223 -25.44 17.85 19.90
CA VAL A 223 -26.41 17.80 18.79
C VAL A 223 -27.69 17.08 19.18
N SER A 224 -28.72 17.15 18.34
CA SER A 224 -29.97 16.41 18.60
C SER A 224 -29.78 14.90 18.36
N ILE A 225 -30.57 14.07 19.06
CA ILE A 225 -30.63 12.62 18.82
C ILE A 225 -31.04 12.34 17.37
N HIS A 226 -31.92 13.15 16.82
CA HIS A 226 -32.35 13.04 15.42
C HIS A 226 -31.19 13.22 14.47
N THR A 227 -30.29 14.20 14.70
CA THR A 227 -29.07 14.43 13.91
C THR A 227 -28.15 13.24 13.98
N VAL A 228 -27.94 12.66 15.18
CA VAL A 228 -27.09 11.46 15.34
C VAL A 228 -27.68 10.26 14.57
N ASN A 229 -28.99 10.03 14.67
CA ASN A 229 -29.65 8.93 13.96
C ASN A 229 -29.59 9.11 12.44
N THR A 230 -29.71 10.34 11.94
CA THR A 230 -29.54 10.65 10.53
C THR A 230 -28.11 10.33 10.06
N HIS A 231 -27.09 10.76 10.81
CA HIS A 231 -25.72 10.40 10.50
C HIS A 231 -25.49 8.89 10.55
N ARG A 232 -25.97 8.19 11.57
CA ARG A 232 -25.84 6.72 11.66
C ARG A 232 -26.39 6.02 10.42
N ARG A 233 -27.60 6.39 10.00
CA ARG A 233 -28.23 5.84 8.79
C ARG A 233 -27.39 6.12 7.54
N ASN A 234 -26.93 7.36 7.37
CA ASN A 234 -26.12 7.75 6.21
C ASN A 234 -24.76 7.03 6.19
N ILE A 235 -24.12 6.86 7.36
CA ILE A 235 -22.85 6.14 7.48
C ILE A 235 -23.04 4.67 7.14
N LEU A 236 -24.09 4.01 7.66
CA LEU A 236 -24.40 2.60 7.31
C LEU A 236 -24.64 2.44 5.82
N GLN A 237 -25.38 3.38 5.20
CA GLN A 237 -25.62 3.37 3.75
C GLN A 237 -24.33 3.58 2.95
N LYS A 238 -23.50 4.55 3.35
CA LYS A 238 -22.18 4.79 2.72
C LYS A 238 -21.27 3.57 2.84
N ALA A 239 -21.30 2.92 4.01
CA ALA A 239 -20.52 1.73 4.28
C ALA A 239 -21.07 0.47 3.61
N GLY A 240 -22.30 0.49 3.10
CA GLY A 240 -22.95 -0.69 2.52
C GLY A 240 -23.19 -1.81 3.54
N VAL A 241 -23.32 -1.48 4.85
CA VAL A 241 -23.50 -2.45 5.93
C VAL A 241 -24.86 -2.27 6.60
N LYS A 242 -25.35 -3.33 7.27
CA LYS A 242 -26.71 -3.35 7.85
C LYS A 242 -26.71 -3.08 9.36
N SER A 243 -25.58 -3.23 10.04
CA SER A 243 -25.48 -3.10 11.49
C SER A 243 -24.32 -2.22 11.93
N SER A 244 -24.43 -1.66 13.15
CA SER A 244 -23.34 -0.87 13.76
C SER A 244 -22.10 -1.74 14.06
N GLY A 245 -22.28 -3.04 14.36
CA GLY A 245 -21.17 -3.95 14.58
C GLY A 245 -20.36 -4.18 13.30
N GLU A 246 -21.03 -4.45 12.17
CA GLU A 246 -20.39 -4.55 10.85
C GLU A 246 -19.70 -3.22 10.47
N LEU A 247 -20.33 -2.08 10.76
CA LEU A 247 -19.74 -0.77 10.51
C LEU A 247 -18.41 -0.60 11.25
N VAL A 248 -18.42 -0.88 12.56
CA VAL A 248 -17.20 -0.75 13.40
C VAL A 248 -16.12 -1.70 12.91
N SER A 249 -16.45 -2.99 12.69
CA SER A 249 -15.52 -3.98 12.18
C SER A 249 -14.87 -3.52 10.86
N ARG A 250 -15.68 -3.01 9.94
CA ARG A 250 -15.20 -2.51 8.66
C ARG A 250 -14.33 -1.25 8.80
N CYS A 251 -14.74 -0.28 9.64
CA CYS A 251 -13.95 0.93 9.86
C CYS A 251 -12.61 0.64 10.53
N VAL A 252 -12.52 -0.35 11.42
CA VAL A 252 -11.25 -0.81 12.01
C VAL A 252 -10.38 -1.49 10.96
N SER A 253 -10.95 -2.40 10.16
CA SER A 253 -10.19 -3.10 9.11
C SER A 253 -9.67 -2.18 7.99
N GLU A 254 -10.37 -1.08 7.72
CA GLU A 254 -9.97 -0.05 6.75
C GLU A 254 -9.13 1.09 7.37
N GLY A 255 -8.79 1.01 8.67
CA GLY A 255 -7.98 2.02 9.37
C GLY A 255 -8.62 3.41 9.45
N LEU A 256 -9.95 3.49 9.48
CA LEU A 256 -10.71 4.74 9.52
C LEU A 256 -10.92 5.27 10.94
N ILE A 257 -10.82 4.39 11.93
CA ILE A 257 -10.92 4.67 13.36
C ILE A 257 -9.93 3.84 14.16
#